data_4ea822e3676e084d0a22308bd9380152
#
_entry.id   4ea822e3676e084d0a22308bd9380152
#
_cell.length_a   1.000
_cell.length_b   1.000
_cell.length_c   1.000
_cell.angle_alpha   90.00
_cell.angle_beta   90.00
_cell.angle_gamma   90.00
#
_symmetry.space_group_name_H-M   'P 1'
#
loop_
_entity.id
_entity.type
_entity.pdbx_description
1 polymer ?
#
loop_
_entity_poly.entity_id
_entity_poly.type
_entity_poly.pdbx_seq_one_letter_code
_entity_poly.pdbx_strand_id
1 'polypeptide(L)'
;MQKNPTYENITTELISFFADQIFKLHQLQIKDMVIDVGFGFGKTIEHNYELLKNLKLFKNLDVPILAGVSRKSMLYKPLGLSPKEALNATTSANTIALLNGANILRVHDVKEAVEAINIVNLLN
;
A
#
# COMPACT_ATOMS: atom_id res chain seq x y z
N MET A 1 -5.37 13.65 7.43
CA MET A 1 -5.82 12.40 8.08
C MET A 1 -6.25 12.68 9.51
N GLN A 2 -7.24 11.97 9.97
CA GLN A 2 -7.75 12.16 11.33
C GLN A 2 -6.78 11.62 12.36
N LYS A 3 -6.77 12.28 13.51
CA LYS A 3 -5.93 11.87 14.64
C LYS A 3 -6.44 10.55 15.27
N ASN A 4 -7.76 10.39 15.31
CA ASN A 4 -8.43 9.18 15.82
C ASN A 4 -9.27 8.60 14.69
N PRO A 5 -8.70 7.71 13.88
CA PRO A 5 -9.43 7.17 12.73
C PRO A 5 -10.60 6.29 13.19
N THR A 6 -11.77 6.52 12.60
CA THR A 6 -13.01 5.80 12.92
C THR A 6 -13.59 5.16 11.68
N TYR A 7 -12.76 4.40 10.95
CA TYR A 7 -13.21 3.73 9.74
C TYR A 7 -13.99 2.47 10.08
N GLU A 8 -15.20 2.34 9.58
CA GLU A 8 -15.95 1.08 9.65
C GLU A 8 -15.38 0.09 8.64
N ASN A 9 -15.07 0.57 7.43
CA ASN A 9 -14.42 -0.22 6.41
C ASN A 9 -13.46 0.68 5.64
N ILE A 10 -12.20 0.64 6.04
CA ILE A 10 -11.17 1.51 5.47
C ILE A 10 -11.01 1.31 3.97
N THR A 11 -11.08 0.07 3.49
CA THR A 11 -10.90 -0.24 2.08
C THR A 11 -12.00 0.39 1.24
N THR A 12 -13.26 0.19 1.62
CA THR A 12 -14.41 0.74 0.90
C THR A 12 -14.37 2.25 0.89
N GLU A 13 -14.07 2.87 2.02
CA GLU A 13 -14.02 4.34 2.12
C GLU A 13 -12.92 4.91 1.24
N LEU A 14 -11.73 4.30 1.20
CA LEU A 14 -10.65 4.77 0.34
C LEU A 14 -10.92 4.54 -1.13
N ILE A 15 -11.54 3.42 -1.50
CA ILE A 15 -11.92 3.17 -2.90
C ILE A 15 -12.89 4.25 -3.36
N SER A 16 -13.89 4.57 -2.55
CA SER A 16 -14.85 5.63 -2.86
C SER A 16 -14.17 6.98 -3.01
N PHE A 17 -13.25 7.30 -2.10
CA PHE A 17 -12.47 8.54 -2.17
C PHE A 17 -11.67 8.63 -3.47
N PHE A 18 -10.92 7.58 -3.80
CA PHE A 18 -10.09 7.58 -5.01
C PHE A 18 -10.94 7.60 -6.28
N ALA A 19 -12.06 6.87 -6.31
CA ALA A 19 -12.96 6.91 -7.47
C ALA A 19 -13.41 8.34 -7.75
N ASP A 20 -13.77 9.09 -6.71
CA ASP A 20 -14.16 10.49 -6.83
C ASP A 20 -13.01 11.37 -7.33
N GLN A 21 -11.81 11.17 -6.78
CA GLN A 21 -10.63 11.93 -7.19
C GLN A 21 -10.24 11.63 -8.64
N ILE A 22 -10.29 10.38 -9.05
CA ILE A 22 -10.00 9.97 -10.42
C ILE A 22 -10.98 10.62 -11.39
N PHE A 23 -12.28 10.62 -11.04
CA PHE A 23 -13.30 11.26 -11.84
C PHE A 23 -12.99 12.75 -12.03
N LYS A 24 -12.66 13.45 -10.95
CA LYS A 24 -12.33 14.88 -11.00
C LYS A 24 -11.11 15.16 -11.86
N LEU A 25 -10.08 14.32 -11.75
CA LEU A 25 -8.86 14.48 -12.55
C LEU A 25 -9.12 14.24 -14.04
N HIS A 26 -9.96 13.25 -14.37
CA HIS A 26 -10.38 13.01 -15.76
C HIS A 26 -11.14 14.20 -16.33
N GLN A 27 -11.97 14.88 -15.51
CA GLN A 27 -12.66 16.09 -15.94
C GLN A 27 -11.68 17.20 -16.35
N LEU A 28 -10.50 17.21 -15.72
CA LEU A 28 -9.41 18.14 -16.04
C LEU A 28 -8.49 17.61 -17.14
N GLN A 29 -8.86 16.49 -17.78
CA GLN A 29 -8.10 15.83 -18.84
C GLN A 29 -6.73 15.30 -18.37
N ILE A 30 -6.60 15.03 -17.08
CA ILE A 30 -5.42 14.37 -16.51
C ILE A 30 -5.63 12.86 -16.59
N LYS A 31 -4.73 12.16 -17.28
CA LYS A 31 -4.86 10.72 -17.53
C LYS A 31 -3.81 9.89 -16.80
N ASP A 32 -2.62 10.44 -16.58
CA ASP A 32 -1.51 9.75 -15.95
C ASP A 32 -1.56 9.97 -14.46
N MET A 33 -1.93 8.94 -13.71
CA MET A 33 -2.07 9.03 -12.26
C MET A 33 -1.74 7.69 -11.60
N VAL A 34 -1.34 7.75 -10.33
CA VAL A 34 -1.01 6.60 -9.50
C VAL A 34 -1.75 6.76 -8.17
N ILE A 35 -2.25 5.67 -7.62
CA ILE A 35 -2.85 5.68 -6.30
C ILE A 35 -1.81 5.27 -5.26
N ASP A 36 -1.66 6.08 -4.20
CA ASP A 36 -0.93 5.72 -2.99
C ASP A 36 -1.96 5.62 -1.87
N VAL A 37 -2.18 4.43 -1.34
CA VAL A 37 -3.22 4.21 -0.31
C VAL A 37 -2.83 4.78 1.04
N GLY A 38 -1.58 5.23 1.21
CA GLY A 38 -1.15 5.94 2.40
C GLY A 38 -1.02 5.06 3.63
N PHE A 39 -0.29 3.95 3.52
CA PHE A 39 0.02 3.14 4.69
C PHE A 39 0.65 4.01 5.78
N GLY A 40 0.17 3.87 7.02
CA GLY A 40 0.68 4.58 8.17
C GLY A 40 -0.04 5.89 8.50
N PHE A 41 -0.46 6.65 7.51
CA PHE A 41 -1.01 8.00 7.72
C PHE A 41 -2.37 7.98 8.42
N GLY A 42 -2.40 8.33 9.72
CA GLY A 42 -3.63 8.42 10.49
C GLY A 42 -4.41 7.12 10.65
N LYS A 43 -3.78 5.99 10.39
CA LYS A 43 -4.40 4.68 10.45
C LYS A 43 -3.85 3.86 11.60
N THR A 44 -4.68 3.00 12.19
CA THR A 44 -4.23 2.03 13.17
C THR A 44 -3.44 0.91 12.47
N ILE A 45 -2.76 0.09 13.26
CA ILE A 45 -2.06 -1.08 12.72
C ILE A 45 -3.08 -2.01 12.04
N GLU A 46 -4.24 -2.24 12.65
CA GLU A 46 -5.31 -3.07 12.09
C GLU A 46 -5.80 -2.53 10.74
N HIS A 47 -6.00 -1.22 10.64
CA HIS A 47 -6.41 -0.58 9.38
C HIS A 47 -5.37 -0.81 8.28
N ASN A 48 -4.09 -0.70 8.62
CA ASN A 48 -3.02 -0.91 7.64
C ASN A 48 -3.00 -2.34 7.12
N TYR A 49 -3.18 -3.33 7.99
CA TYR A 49 -3.22 -4.74 7.55
C TYR A 49 -4.48 -5.06 6.78
N GLU A 50 -5.60 -4.45 7.13
CA GLU A 50 -6.83 -4.58 6.34
C GLU A 50 -6.64 -4.04 4.92
N LEU A 51 -5.99 -2.88 4.79
CA LEU A 51 -5.65 -2.33 3.48
C LEU A 51 -4.70 -3.22 2.69
N LEU A 52 -3.67 -3.75 3.34
CA LEU A 52 -2.72 -4.64 2.68
C LEU A 52 -3.40 -5.91 2.19
N LYS A 53 -4.23 -6.51 3.03
CA LYS A 53 -5.00 -7.71 2.70
C LYS A 53 -5.92 -7.47 1.51
N ASN A 54 -6.58 -6.32 1.47
CA ASN A 54 -7.60 -5.99 0.47
C ASN A 54 -7.09 -5.09 -0.66
N LEU A 55 -5.77 -4.94 -0.78
CA LEU A 55 -5.17 -4.04 -1.78
C LEU A 55 -5.64 -4.39 -3.19
N LYS A 56 -5.87 -5.66 -3.48
CA LYS A 56 -6.35 -6.13 -4.79
C LYS A 56 -7.67 -5.49 -5.22
N LEU A 57 -8.50 -5.03 -4.28
CA LEU A 57 -9.78 -4.41 -4.61
C LEU A 57 -9.60 -3.05 -5.28
N PHE A 58 -8.46 -2.38 -5.06
CA PHE A 58 -8.16 -1.11 -5.71
C PHE A 58 -7.90 -1.26 -7.22
N LYS A 59 -7.67 -2.48 -7.71
CA LYS A 59 -7.49 -2.74 -9.13
C LYS A 59 -8.72 -2.35 -9.95
N ASN A 60 -9.89 -2.34 -9.33
CA ASN A 60 -11.13 -1.93 -10.00
C ASN A 60 -11.11 -0.47 -10.42
N LEU A 61 -10.18 0.32 -9.92
CA LEU A 61 -10.05 1.74 -10.28
C LEU A 61 -9.24 1.96 -11.57
N ASP A 62 -8.61 0.91 -12.08
CA ASP A 62 -7.88 0.93 -13.36
C ASP A 62 -6.73 1.94 -13.41
N VAL A 63 -6.06 2.15 -12.30
CA VAL A 63 -4.84 2.97 -12.22
C VAL A 63 -3.77 2.20 -11.46
N PRO A 64 -2.48 2.45 -11.73
CA PRO A 64 -1.41 1.79 -11.00
C PRO A 64 -1.48 2.09 -9.50
N ILE A 65 -1.11 1.09 -8.69
CA ILE A 65 -1.16 1.16 -7.24
C ILE A 65 0.28 1.19 -6.71
N LEU A 66 0.58 2.21 -5.91
CA LEU A 66 1.85 2.33 -5.22
C LEU A 66 1.69 1.90 -3.76
N ALA A 67 2.58 1.04 -3.29
CA ALA A 67 2.62 0.61 -1.90
C ALA A 67 3.90 1.11 -1.24
N GLY A 68 3.76 1.88 -0.16
CA GLY A 68 4.87 2.40 0.61
C GLY A 68 4.79 1.92 2.05
N VAL A 69 5.17 0.67 2.30
CA VAL A 69 5.15 0.04 3.63
C VAL A 69 6.51 0.06 4.32
N SER A 70 7.57 0.38 3.58
CA SER A 70 8.95 0.19 4.02
C SER A 70 9.23 0.74 5.41
N ARG A 71 9.64 -0.15 6.31
CA ARG A 71 10.08 0.13 7.69
C ARG A 71 9.08 0.92 8.53
N LYS A 72 7.80 0.86 8.18
CA LYS A 72 6.75 1.56 8.91
C LYS A 72 6.36 0.83 10.19
N SER A 73 5.74 1.58 11.11
CA SER A 73 5.36 1.05 12.43
C SER A 73 4.45 -0.18 12.35
N MET A 74 3.64 -0.28 11.30
CA MET A 74 2.80 -1.45 11.09
C MET A 74 3.63 -2.73 10.97
N LEU A 75 4.90 -2.63 10.58
CA LEU A 75 5.80 -3.78 10.43
C LEU A 75 6.60 -4.07 11.70
N TYR A 76 7.23 -3.03 12.28
CA TYR A 76 8.15 -3.29 13.39
C TYR A 76 7.45 -3.37 14.76
N LYS A 77 6.36 -2.62 14.98
CA LYS A 77 5.68 -2.64 16.30
C LYS A 77 5.10 -4.00 16.66
N PRO A 78 4.33 -4.68 15.77
CA PRO A 78 3.80 -5.99 16.13
C PRO A 78 4.86 -7.04 16.44
N LEU A 79 6.06 -6.87 15.89
CA LEU A 79 7.16 -7.82 16.06
C LEU A 79 8.11 -7.43 17.18
N GLY A 80 7.87 -6.30 17.85
CA GLY A 80 8.77 -5.82 18.90
C GLY A 80 10.13 -5.39 18.38
N LEU A 81 10.21 -4.90 17.14
CA LEU A 81 11.45 -4.50 16.49
C LEU A 81 11.55 -2.99 16.40
N SER A 82 12.76 -2.51 16.09
CA SER A 82 13.01 -1.12 15.72
C SER A 82 12.91 -0.97 14.20
N PRO A 83 12.81 0.26 13.67
CA PRO A 83 12.83 0.47 12.22
C PRO A 83 14.08 -0.10 11.54
N LYS A 84 15.23 -0.06 12.20
CA LYS A 84 16.49 -0.61 11.66
C LYS A 84 16.44 -2.12 11.47
N GLU A 85 15.64 -2.79 12.29
CA GLU A 85 15.51 -4.24 12.26
C GLU A 85 14.38 -4.71 11.33
N ALA A 86 13.73 -3.81 10.64
CA ALA A 86 12.51 -4.10 9.89
C ALA A 86 12.73 -4.50 8.43
N LEU A 87 13.96 -4.86 8.03
CA LEU A 87 14.24 -5.23 6.64
C LEU A 87 13.47 -6.47 6.21
N ASN A 88 13.56 -7.54 6.99
CA ASN A 88 12.86 -8.79 6.64
C ASN A 88 11.34 -8.61 6.62
N ALA A 89 10.79 -7.92 7.62
CA ALA A 89 9.36 -7.62 7.67
C ALA A 89 8.94 -6.77 6.47
N THR A 90 9.76 -5.80 6.07
CA THR A 90 9.51 -4.97 4.89
C THR A 90 9.46 -5.82 3.63
N THR A 91 10.43 -6.72 3.43
CA THR A 91 10.44 -7.61 2.26
C THR A 91 9.21 -8.50 2.24
N SER A 92 8.82 -9.04 3.39
CA SER A 92 7.61 -9.86 3.51
C SER A 92 6.36 -9.07 3.11
N ALA A 93 6.22 -7.86 3.63
CA ALA A 93 5.05 -7.00 3.31
C ALA A 93 5.05 -6.54 1.85
N ASN A 94 6.21 -6.21 1.29
CA ASN A 94 6.33 -5.86 -0.12
C ASN A 94 5.90 -7.03 -1.01
N THR A 95 6.28 -8.24 -0.67
CA THR A 95 5.87 -9.44 -1.41
C THR A 95 4.35 -9.60 -1.38
N ILE A 96 3.75 -9.44 -0.22
CA ILE A 96 2.28 -9.50 -0.08
C ILE A 96 1.63 -8.40 -0.92
N ALA A 97 2.15 -7.17 -0.86
CA ALA A 97 1.62 -6.06 -1.64
C ALA A 97 1.66 -6.36 -3.14
N LEU A 98 2.77 -6.90 -3.63
CA LEU A 98 2.92 -7.28 -5.04
C LEU A 98 1.90 -8.35 -5.44
N LEU A 99 1.71 -9.38 -4.61
CA LEU A 99 0.73 -10.43 -4.86
C LEU A 99 -0.70 -9.87 -4.87
N ASN A 100 -0.93 -8.82 -4.11
CA ASN A 100 -2.25 -8.17 -4.01
C ASN A 100 -2.41 -6.99 -4.98
N GLY A 101 -1.51 -6.86 -5.95
CA GLY A 101 -1.73 -5.97 -7.08
C GLY A 101 -0.97 -4.65 -7.06
N ALA A 102 -0.04 -4.45 -6.13
CA ALA A 102 0.83 -3.28 -6.18
C ALA A 102 1.68 -3.32 -7.45
N ASN A 103 1.77 -2.19 -8.12
CA ASN A 103 2.55 -2.03 -9.35
C ASN A 103 3.87 -1.33 -9.09
N ILE A 104 3.93 -0.51 -8.04
CA ILE A 104 5.08 0.31 -7.69
C ILE A 104 5.34 0.15 -6.19
N LEU A 105 6.59 -0.07 -5.83
CA LEU A 105 7.01 -0.12 -4.44
C LEU A 105 7.88 1.09 -4.13
N ARG A 106 7.54 1.86 -3.09
CA ARG A 106 8.40 2.92 -2.56
C ARG A 106 9.14 2.34 -1.37
N VAL A 107 10.48 2.28 -1.46
CA VAL A 107 11.30 1.49 -0.54
C VAL A 107 12.57 2.23 -0.11
N HIS A 108 13.11 1.79 1.04
CA HIS A 108 14.45 2.18 1.48
C HIS A 108 15.50 1.18 0.97
N ASP A 109 15.14 -0.09 0.86
CA ASP A 109 16.06 -1.19 0.57
C ASP A 109 15.80 -1.70 -0.86
N VAL A 110 16.45 -1.06 -1.84
CA VAL A 110 16.17 -1.28 -3.25
C VAL A 110 16.51 -2.69 -3.71
N LYS A 111 17.66 -3.22 -3.31
CA LYS A 111 18.09 -4.56 -3.72
C LYS A 111 17.06 -5.62 -3.33
N GLU A 112 16.64 -5.59 -2.07
CA GLU A 112 15.69 -6.55 -1.53
C GLU A 112 14.32 -6.44 -2.20
N ALA A 113 13.90 -5.21 -2.49
CA ALA A 113 12.64 -4.97 -3.19
C ALA A 113 12.69 -5.50 -4.63
N VAL A 114 13.80 -5.30 -5.33
CA VAL A 114 13.97 -5.82 -6.69
C VAL A 114 13.93 -7.35 -6.69
N GLU A 115 14.58 -7.97 -5.71
CA GLU A 115 14.54 -9.43 -5.57
C GLU A 115 13.11 -9.92 -5.35
N ALA A 116 12.34 -9.25 -4.51
CA ALA A 116 10.93 -9.59 -4.27
C ALA A 116 10.12 -9.50 -5.58
N ILE A 117 10.32 -8.41 -6.33
CA ILE A 117 9.64 -8.22 -7.61
C ILE A 117 9.98 -9.35 -8.59
N ASN A 118 11.25 -9.70 -8.67
CA ASN A 118 11.69 -10.75 -9.59
C ASN A 118 11.12 -12.12 -9.21
N ILE A 119 11.04 -12.42 -7.93
CA ILE A 119 10.44 -13.68 -7.46
C ILE A 119 8.95 -13.72 -7.80
N VAL A 120 8.23 -12.64 -7.51
CA VAL A 120 6.79 -12.58 -7.81
C VAL A 120 6.54 -12.71 -9.32
N ASN A 121 7.37 -12.09 -10.14
CA ASN A 121 7.22 -12.17 -11.60
C ASN A 121 7.39 -13.59 -12.14
N LEU A 122 8.11 -14.46 -11.42
CA LEU A 122 8.25 -15.87 -11.81
C LEU A 122 6.96 -16.67 -11.64
N LEU A 123 5.99 -16.13 -10.93
CA LEU A 123 4.69 -16.79 -10.73
C LEU A 123 3.72 -16.59 -11.91
N ASN A 124 4.03 -15.70 -12.81
CA ASN A 124 3.16 -15.37 -13.94
C ASN A 124 3.47 -16.21 -15.17
#